data_e4a9fcf3a63cacaa6a9ab0dd3abdde08
#
_entry.id   e4a9fcf3a63cacaa6a9ab0dd3abdde08
#
_cell.length_a   1.000
_cell.length_b   1.000
_cell.length_c   1.000
_cell.angle_alpha   90.00
_cell.angle_beta   90.00
_cell.angle_gamma   90.00
#
_symmetry.space_group_name_H-M   'P 1'
#
loop_
_entity.id
_entity.type
_entity.pdbx_description
1 polymer ?
#
loop_
_entity_poly.entity_id
_entity_poly.type
_entity_poly.pdbx_seq_one_letter_code
_entity_poly.pdbx_strand_id
1 'polypeptide(L)'
;MIREICLEDALPVRQRTIWEDNDSDLVMLPDDHKAMHFGLFVNRELVSVVSTFETGKIVQFRKFGTLPECRRRGYGSKLLVFMIAFMEKRNISKIWCYASSDRIDFYSNFGFVLTSIKSKREGIEYVVMERRKVSMRITLAENA
;
A
#
# COMPACT_ATOMS: atom_id res chain seq x y z
N MET A 1 13.92 7.93 6.86
CA MET A 1 13.82 6.69 7.66
C MET A 1 12.42 6.12 7.55
N ILE A 2 12.34 4.81 7.34
CA ILE A 2 11.05 4.11 7.24
C ILE A 2 11.00 3.04 8.32
N ARG A 3 9.86 2.95 9.01
CA ARG A 3 9.67 1.93 10.05
C ARG A 3 8.19 1.65 10.29
N GLU A 4 7.94 0.59 11.03
CA GLU A 4 6.61 0.32 11.55
C GLU A 4 6.25 1.39 12.59
N ILE A 5 4.99 1.83 12.57
CA ILE A 5 4.47 2.86 13.46
C ILE A 5 3.18 2.36 14.12
N CYS A 6 2.76 2.99 15.19
CA CYS A 6 1.47 2.69 15.80
C CYS A 6 0.35 3.42 15.06
N LEU A 7 -0.88 2.94 15.25
CA LEU A 7 -2.05 3.55 14.63
C LEU A 7 -2.16 5.03 14.95
N GLU A 8 -1.94 5.38 16.21
CA GLU A 8 -2.07 6.77 16.68
C GLU A 8 -1.19 7.73 15.90
N ASP A 9 0.01 7.28 15.52
CA ASP A 9 0.93 8.10 14.73
C ASP A 9 0.45 8.25 13.29
N ALA A 10 -0.21 7.24 12.74
CA ALA A 10 -0.70 7.26 11.37
C ALA A 10 -1.91 8.17 11.17
N LEU A 11 -2.75 8.32 12.18
CA LEU A 11 -4.04 9.02 12.05
C LEU A 11 -3.93 10.47 11.57
N PRO A 12 -3.02 11.31 12.10
CA PRO A 12 -2.92 12.68 11.60
C PRO A 12 -2.58 12.78 10.12
N VAL A 13 -1.71 11.88 9.63
CA VAL A 13 -1.34 11.87 8.20
C VAL A 13 -2.52 11.35 7.37
N ARG A 14 -3.19 10.28 7.82
CA ARG A 14 -4.39 9.78 7.16
C ARG A 14 -5.43 10.87 6.99
N GLN A 15 -5.67 11.64 8.03
CA GLN A 15 -6.70 12.68 8.02
C GLN A 15 -6.46 13.72 6.91
N ARG A 16 -5.20 13.98 6.57
CA ARG A 16 -4.84 14.94 5.54
C ARG A 16 -4.77 14.34 4.14
N THR A 17 -4.89 13.00 4.01
CA THR A 17 -4.76 12.29 2.73
C THR A 17 -5.93 11.37 2.43
N ILE A 18 -6.99 11.39 3.26
CA ILE A 18 -8.06 10.39 3.24
C ILE A 18 -8.78 10.29 1.89
N TRP A 19 -8.86 11.39 1.15
CA TRP A 19 -9.58 11.41 -0.13
C TRP A 19 -8.78 10.82 -1.30
N GLU A 20 -7.56 10.35 -1.06
CA GLU A 20 -6.72 9.80 -2.11
C GLU A 20 -6.99 8.34 -2.42
N ASP A 21 -7.65 7.61 -1.53
CA ASP A 21 -7.97 6.22 -1.77
C ASP A 21 -9.50 6.01 -1.82
N ASN A 22 -9.91 4.80 -2.24
CA ASN A 22 -11.31 4.48 -2.42
C ASN A 22 -12.01 4.01 -1.16
N ASP A 23 -11.34 4.06 -0.03
CA ASP A 23 -11.91 3.61 1.22
C ASP A 23 -12.98 4.57 1.73
N SER A 24 -13.64 4.17 2.79
CA SER A 24 -14.63 5.03 3.43
C SER A 24 -13.99 6.36 3.81
N ASP A 25 -14.83 7.39 3.99
CA ASP A 25 -14.38 8.69 4.49
C ASP A 25 -13.89 8.62 5.94
N LEU A 26 -13.92 7.44 6.54
CA LEU A 26 -13.46 7.24 7.90
C LEU A 26 -11.93 7.25 7.96
N VAL A 27 -11.39 8.03 8.87
CA VAL A 27 -9.97 8.06 9.16
C VAL A 27 -9.52 6.73 9.74
N MET A 28 -10.33 6.16 10.62
CA MET A 28 -10.08 4.85 11.24
C MET A 28 -10.89 3.76 10.53
N LEU A 29 -10.27 2.60 10.36
CA LEU A 29 -10.90 1.42 9.80
C LEU A 29 -11.19 0.40 10.91
N PRO A 30 -12.27 -0.40 10.79
CA PRO A 30 -12.64 -1.36 11.85
C PRO A 30 -11.54 -2.33 12.24
N ASP A 31 -10.70 -2.73 11.30
CA ASP A 31 -9.64 -3.72 11.53
C ASP A 31 -8.27 -3.11 11.80
N ASP A 32 -8.19 -1.80 12.01
CA ASP A 32 -6.91 -1.11 12.23
C ASP A 32 -6.09 -1.68 13.38
N HIS A 33 -6.75 -2.18 14.42
CA HIS A 33 -6.06 -2.75 15.58
C HIS A 33 -5.33 -4.07 15.25
N LYS A 34 -5.70 -4.71 14.13
CA LYS A 34 -5.04 -5.94 13.66
C LYS A 34 -4.02 -5.67 12.57
N ALA A 35 -3.96 -4.44 12.08
CA ALA A 35 -3.12 -4.07 10.94
C ALA A 35 -1.70 -3.73 11.39
N MET A 36 -0.78 -3.82 10.43
CA MET A 36 0.55 -3.24 10.57
C MET A 36 0.58 -1.92 9.82
N HIS A 37 1.11 -0.89 10.46
CA HIS A 37 1.20 0.45 9.89
C HIS A 37 2.66 0.81 9.69
N PHE A 38 2.98 1.42 8.55
CA PHE A 38 4.34 1.84 8.22
C PHE A 38 4.36 3.31 7.91
N GLY A 39 5.46 3.96 8.24
CA GLY A 39 5.63 5.37 8.01
C GLY A 39 7.02 5.74 7.55
N LEU A 40 7.08 6.79 6.75
CA LEU A 40 8.33 7.39 6.29
C LEU A 40 8.50 8.75 6.96
N PHE A 41 9.65 8.95 7.59
CA PHE A 41 9.99 10.17 8.32
C PHE A 41 11.05 10.97 7.57
N VAL A 42 10.86 12.28 7.51
CA VAL A 42 11.83 13.23 6.99
C VAL A 42 12.07 14.26 8.08
N ASN A 43 13.33 14.42 8.49
CA ASN A 43 13.70 15.34 9.59
C ASN A 43 12.83 15.11 10.84
N ARG A 44 12.64 13.82 11.20
CA ARG A 44 11.86 13.40 12.37
C ARG A 44 10.35 13.65 12.25
N GLU A 45 9.89 14.08 11.09
CA GLU A 45 8.47 14.31 10.85
C GLU A 45 7.90 13.21 9.98
N LEU A 46 6.76 12.64 10.39
CA LEU A 46 6.06 11.60 9.64
C LEU A 46 5.35 12.24 8.45
N VAL A 47 5.70 11.85 7.23
CA VAL A 47 5.19 12.49 6.02
C VAL A 47 4.43 11.53 5.09
N SER A 48 4.60 10.24 5.22
CA SER A 48 3.92 9.25 4.37
C SER A 48 3.59 8.02 5.19
N VAL A 49 2.42 7.43 4.95
CA VAL A 49 1.92 6.28 5.72
C VAL A 49 1.26 5.27 4.79
N VAL A 50 1.25 4.02 5.21
CA VAL A 50 0.49 2.93 4.58
C VAL A 50 0.12 1.92 5.66
N SER A 51 -1.05 1.31 5.53
CA SER A 51 -1.52 0.29 6.46
C SER A 51 -1.76 -1.01 5.73
N THR A 52 -1.40 -2.13 6.36
CA THR A 52 -1.45 -3.45 5.75
C THR A 52 -2.33 -4.37 6.57
N PHE A 53 -3.21 -5.08 5.88
CA PHE A 53 -4.23 -5.95 6.48
C PHE A 53 -3.98 -7.37 5.96
N GLU A 54 -3.51 -8.23 6.83
CA GLU A 54 -3.08 -9.58 6.47
C GLU A 54 -4.18 -10.60 6.75
N THR A 55 -4.44 -11.47 5.77
CA THR A 55 -5.35 -12.60 5.92
C THR A 55 -4.66 -13.82 5.30
N GLY A 56 -4.19 -14.74 6.15
CA GLY A 56 -3.37 -15.84 5.68
C GLY A 56 -2.07 -15.33 5.10
N LYS A 57 -1.80 -15.67 3.83
CA LYS A 57 -0.60 -15.20 3.13
C LYS A 57 -0.90 -14.09 2.12
N ILE A 58 -2.02 -13.40 2.31
CA ILE A 58 -2.47 -12.33 1.42
C ILE A 58 -2.56 -11.05 2.23
N VAL A 59 -2.05 -9.96 1.67
CA VAL A 59 -2.09 -8.63 2.28
C VAL A 59 -2.80 -7.66 1.35
N GLN A 60 -3.74 -6.91 1.91
CA GLN A 60 -4.28 -5.70 1.27
C GLN A 60 -3.62 -4.50 1.92
N PHE A 61 -3.12 -3.56 1.14
CA PHE A 61 -2.71 -2.28 1.73
C PHE A 61 -3.77 -1.21 1.46
N ARG A 62 -3.93 -0.30 2.43
CA ARG A 62 -4.94 0.74 2.42
C ARG A 62 -4.36 2.00 3.06
N LYS A 63 -5.06 3.13 2.87
CA LYS A 63 -4.69 4.40 3.50
C LYS A 63 -3.23 4.78 3.23
N PHE A 64 -2.81 4.53 1.99
CA PHE A 64 -1.50 4.89 1.49
C PHE A 64 -1.54 6.34 1.01
N GLY A 65 -0.77 7.20 1.63
CA GLY A 65 -0.77 8.59 1.27
C GLY A 65 0.43 9.33 1.82
N THR A 66 0.71 10.47 1.18
CA THR A 66 1.80 11.37 1.56
C THR A 66 1.20 12.74 1.81
N LEU A 67 1.68 13.46 2.83
CA LEU A 67 1.23 14.81 3.12
C LEU A 67 1.30 15.66 1.84
N PRO A 68 0.27 16.50 1.57
CA PRO A 68 0.21 17.27 0.32
C PRO A 68 1.48 18.08 0.03
N GLU A 69 2.06 18.71 1.03
CA GLU A 69 3.28 19.53 0.88
C GLU A 69 4.54 18.71 0.64
N CYS A 70 4.47 17.39 0.82
CA CYS A 70 5.63 16.49 0.66
C CYS A 70 5.54 15.61 -0.60
N ARG A 71 4.54 15.81 -1.43
CA ARG A 71 4.35 15.01 -2.64
C ARG A 71 5.39 15.33 -3.71
N ARG A 72 5.50 14.42 -4.71
CA ARG A 72 6.41 14.54 -5.87
C ARG A 72 7.89 14.52 -5.49
N ARG A 73 8.21 13.94 -4.35
CA ARG A 73 9.60 13.78 -3.89
C ARG A 73 10.03 12.32 -3.79
N GLY A 74 9.17 11.39 -4.22
CA GLY A 74 9.47 9.97 -4.20
C GLY A 74 9.27 9.29 -2.85
N TYR A 75 8.70 9.95 -1.86
CA TYR A 75 8.51 9.37 -0.52
C TYR A 75 7.52 8.21 -0.55
N GLY A 76 6.39 8.36 -1.24
CA GLY A 76 5.42 7.29 -1.37
C GLY A 76 6.01 6.07 -2.03
N SER A 77 6.80 6.26 -3.09
CA SER A 77 7.47 5.15 -3.79
C SER A 77 8.43 4.40 -2.87
N LYS A 78 9.22 5.14 -2.08
CA LYS A 78 10.14 4.53 -1.13
C LYS A 78 9.40 3.72 -0.06
N LEU A 79 8.30 4.26 0.45
CA LEU A 79 7.48 3.57 1.45
C LEU A 79 6.86 2.30 0.87
N LEU A 80 6.34 2.37 -0.35
CA LEU A 80 5.75 1.22 -1.03
C LEU A 80 6.79 0.11 -1.25
N VAL A 81 7.99 0.46 -1.71
CA VAL A 81 9.07 -0.51 -1.88
C VAL A 81 9.43 -1.19 -0.56
N PHE A 82 9.52 -0.41 0.52
CA PHE A 82 9.81 -0.94 1.85
C PHE A 82 8.73 -1.93 2.28
N MET A 83 7.47 -1.55 2.13
CA MET A 83 6.34 -2.39 2.53
C MET A 83 6.32 -3.71 1.74
N ILE A 84 6.55 -3.64 0.43
CA ILE A 84 6.60 -4.84 -0.41
C ILE A 84 7.72 -5.78 0.07
N ALA A 85 8.92 -5.24 0.28
CA ALA A 85 10.05 -6.04 0.74
C ALA A 85 9.80 -6.66 2.11
N PHE A 86 9.19 -5.89 3.02
CA PHE A 86 8.84 -6.39 4.35
C PHE A 86 7.88 -7.57 4.25
N MET A 87 6.85 -7.45 3.43
CA MET A 87 5.85 -8.51 3.27
C MET A 87 6.44 -9.75 2.58
N GLU A 88 7.31 -9.58 1.62
CA GLU A 88 7.97 -10.73 0.97
C GLU A 88 8.83 -11.51 1.96
N LYS A 89 9.49 -10.84 2.89
CA LYS A 89 10.25 -11.50 3.94
C LYS A 89 9.36 -12.25 4.93
N ARG A 90 8.11 -11.83 5.09
CA ARG A 90 7.12 -12.53 5.91
C ARG A 90 6.47 -13.70 5.17
N ASN A 91 6.92 -13.99 3.97
CA ASN A 91 6.36 -15.07 3.15
C ASN A 91 4.92 -14.81 2.72
N ILE A 92 4.57 -13.55 2.51
CA ILE A 92 3.29 -13.14 1.91
C ILE A 92 3.35 -13.50 0.43
N SER A 93 2.32 -14.19 -0.07
CA SER A 93 2.27 -14.64 -1.45
C SER A 93 1.66 -13.62 -2.40
N LYS A 94 0.77 -12.74 -1.89
CA LYS A 94 0.08 -11.76 -2.72
C LYS A 94 -0.18 -10.48 -1.94
N ILE A 95 0.10 -9.35 -2.56
CA ILE A 95 -0.24 -8.02 -2.06
C ILE A 95 -1.21 -7.39 -3.06
N TRP A 96 -2.28 -6.77 -2.58
CA TRP A 96 -3.25 -6.17 -3.47
C TRP A 96 -3.80 -4.85 -2.91
N CYS A 97 -4.38 -4.06 -3.80
CA CYS A 97 -5.01 -2.80 -3.42
C CYS A 97 -6.12 -2.45 -4.41
N TYR A 98 -6.95 -1.50 -4.03
CA TYR A 98 -7.81 -0.81 -4.98
C TYR A 98 -7.03 0.37 -5.54
N ALA A 99 -6.88 0.42 -6.86
CA ALA A 99 -6.20 1.52 -7.55
C ALA A 99 -7.22 2.32 -8.35
N SER A 100 -7.23 3.64 -8.16
CA SER A 100 -8.00 4.50 -9.03
C SER A 100 -7.40 4.48 -10.44
N SER A 101 -8.22 4.77 -11.46
CA SER A 101 -7.78 4.66 -12.86
C SER A 101 -6.57 5.51 -13.18
N ASP A 102 -6.40 6.65 -12.50
CA ASP A 102 -5.24 7.52 -12.70
C ASP A 102 -3.97 7.05 -11.99
N ARG A 103 -4.05 5.99 -11.17
CA ARG A 103 -2.90 5.45 -10.41
C ARG A 103 -2.41 4.12 -10.93
N ILE A 104 -3.03 3.58 -11.96
CA ILE A 104 -2.68 2.26 -12.50
C ILE A 104 -1.21 2.21 -12.92
N ASP A 105 -0.75 3.22 -13.67
CA ASP A 105 0.62 3.26 -14.14
C ASP A 105 1.62 3.33 -12.99
N PHE A 106 1.28 4.07 -11.94
CA PHE A 106 2.12 4.14 -10.75
C PHE A 106 2.33 2.76 -10.15
N TYR A 107 1.25 2.02 -9.88
CA TYR A 107 1.36 0.69 -9.27
C TYR A 107 2.00 -0.33 -10.21
N SER A 108 1.79 -0.19 -11.51
CA SER A 108 2.41 -1.08 -12.48
C SER A 108 3.93 -1.05 -12.41
N ASN A 109 4.51 0.09 -12.08
CA ASN A 109 5.96 0.23 -11.92
C ASN A 109 6.52 -0.62 -10.77
N PHE A 110 5.68 -1.06 -9.84
CA PHE A 110 6.09 -1.87 -8.69
C PHE A 110 5.66 -3.33 -8.83
N GLY A 111 5.31 -3.76 -10.03
CA GLY A 111 4.97 -5.15 -10.29
C GLY A 111 3.52 -5.52 -10.03
N PHE A 112 2.67 -4.55 -9.76
CA PHE A 112 1.22 -4.80 -9.64
C PHE A 112 0.61 -4.93 -11.03
N VAL A 113 -0.30 -5.87 -11.19
CA VAL A 113 -1.02 -6.12 -12.43
C VAL A 113 -2.51 -5.98 -12.22
N LEU A 114 -3.21 -5.59 -13.30
CA LEU A 114 -4.65 -5.44 -13.27
C LEU A 114 -5.34 -6.78 -13.11
N THR A 115 -6.44 -6.79 -12.36
CA THR A 115 -7.39 -7.88 -12.34
C THR A 115 -8.69 -7.45 -13.00
N SER A 116 -9.65 -8.36 -13.11
CA SER A 116 -10.97 -8.04 -13.66
C SER A 116 -11.93 -7.44 -12.63
N ILE A 117 -11.48 -7.32 -11.37
CA ILE A 117 -12.35 -6.84 -10.29
C ILE A 117 -12.35 -5.32 -10.29
N LYS A 118 -13.53 -4.74 -10.53
CA LYS A 118 -13.71 -3.29 -10.61
C LYS A 118 -14.78 -2.85 -9.62
N SER A 119 -14.66 -1.61 -9.18
CA SER A 119 -15.68 -0.96 -8.37
C SER A 119 -15.75 0.51 -8.72
N LYS A 120 -16.83 1.16 -8.30
CA LYS A 120 -17.02 2.59 -8.53
C LYS A 120 -17.53 3.22 -7.24
N ARG A 121 -16.94 4.33 -6.85
CA ARG A 121 -17.35 5.04 -5.65
C ARG A 121 -17.28 6.53 -5.93
N GLU A 122 -18.40 7.24 -5.68
CA GLU A 122 -18.49 8.69 -5.88
C GLU A 122 -18.02 9.14 -7.28
N GLY A 123 -18.36 8.34 -8.30
CA GLY A 123 -18.01 8.66 -9.69
C GLY A 123 -16.58 8.25 -10.10
N ILE A 124 -15.77 7.77 -9.17
CA ILE A 124 -14.40 7.36 -9.45
C ILE A 124 -14.35 5.85 -9.64
N GLU A 125 -13.72 5.43 -10.74
CA GLU A 125 -13.51 4.01 -11.01
C GLU A 125 -12.25 3.50 -10.34
N TYR A 126 -12.35 2.30 -9.75
CA TYR A 126 -11.25 1.61 -9.12
C TYR A 126 -11.13 0.20 -9.69
N VAL A 127 -9.92 -0.31 -9.70
CA VAL A 127 -9.64 -1.68 -10.12
C VAL A 127 -8.75 -2.33 -9.07
N VAL A 128 -8.98 -3.60 -8.79
CA VAL A 128 -8.06 -4.35 -7.92
C VAL A 128 -6.80 -4.65 -8.72
N MET A 129 -5.67 -4.26 -8.15
CA MET A 129 -4.35 -4.59 -8.68
C MET A 129 -3.63 -5.49 -7.69
N GLU A 130 -2.89 -6.46 -8.18
CA GLU A 130 -2.21 -7.42 -7.32
C GLU A 130 -0.78 -7.66 -7.77
N ARG A 131 0.06 -7.97 -6.80
CA ARG A 131 1.46 -8.35 -7.01
C ARG A 131 1.69 -9.68 -6.31
N ARG A 132 2.12 -10.68 -7.06
CA ARG A 132 2.42 -12.00 -6.51
C ARG A 132 3.92 -12.15 -6.33
N LYS A 133 4.30 -12.82 -5.24
CA LYS A 133 5.71 -13.11 -4.98
C LYS A 133 6.22 -14.08 -6.03
N VAL A 134 7.36 -13.77 -6.65
CA VAL A 134 8.01 -14.68 -7.58
C VAL A 134 8.67 -15.83 -6.81
N SER A 135 8.39 -17.06 -7.24
CA SER A 135 8.98 -18.24 -6.61
C SER A 135 10.38 -18.50 -7.16
N MET A 136 11.35 -18.58 -6.28
CA MET A 136 12.72 -18.96 -6.64
C MET A 136 12.77 -20.36 -7.26
N ARG A 137 11.88 -21.24 -6.82
CA ARG A 137 11.80 -22.60 -7.35
C ARG A 137 11.45 -22.62 -8.83
N ILE A 138 10.52 -21.76 -9.26
CA ILE A 138 10.14 -21.63 -10.66
C ILE A 138 11.32 -21.14 -11.48
N THR A 139 12.03 -20.12 -11.00
CA THR A 139 13.21 -19.58 -11.67
C THR A 139 14.28 -20.62 -11.88
N LEU A 140 14.57 -21.43 -10.86
CA LEU A 140 15.56 -22.52 -10.96
C LEU A 140 15.13 -23.59 -11.96
N ALA A 141 13.85 -23.95 -11.99
CA ALA A 141 13.31 -24.92 -12.92
C ALA A 141 13.44 -24.45 -14.36
N GLU A 142 13.22 -23.18 -14.62
CA GLU A 142 13.36 -22.60 -15.97
C GLU A 142 14.82 -22.58 -16.43
N ASN A 143 15.75 -22.46 -15.51
CA ASN A 143 17.19 -22.40 -15.83
C ASN A 143 17.86 -23.78 -15.86
N ALA A 144 17.14 -24.79 -15.46
CA ALA A 144 17.64 -26.14 -15.48
C ALA A 144 17.47 -26.77 -16.87
#